data_4677f94f1bd0e7bda24d021f44d7be3f
#
_entry.id   4677f94f1bd0e7bda24d021f44d7be3f
#
_cell.length_a   1.000
_cell.length_b   1.000
_cell.length_c   1.000
_cell.angle_alpha   90.00
_cell.angle_beta   90.00
_cell.angle_gamma   90.00
#
_symmetry.space_group_name_H-M   'P 1'
#
loop_
_entity.id
_entity.type
_entity.pdbx_description
1 polymer ?
#
loop_
_entity_poly.entity_id
_entity_poly.type
_entity_poly.pdbx_seq_one_letter_code
_entity_poly.pdbx_strand_id
1 'polypeptide(L)'
;GEPQTVSPLTAPVERGSVQQTVTGVGEVKPLETVKLRPADSWHWLQSFDAPLNKRVAAGETLVTYANGEKWAAPYDLVVTSRELPEKNKGAVTKDDHYIEVQRIDTVSVTMEVSEKDLGLLSEGQSVKVKLGSDNGREYDGTISNINEVGTYGATGSKFTVTVKVPNDGSIKLGMSANLSITVAEASDVLTVPVSAVIGAGDDKFVQVYDLASGEQRAEPVTTGISNGTMVEVSGEGL
;
A
#
# COMPACT_ATOMS: atom_id res chain seq x y z
N GLY A 1 -10.66 12.48 -58.50
CA GLY A 1 -10.81 11.98 -57.16
C GLY A 1 -10.97 13.17 -56.21
N GLU A 2 -12.11 13.26 -55.54
CA GLU A 2 -12.33 14.29 -54.55
C GLU A 2 -11.35 14.04 -53.37
N PRO A 3 -10.78 15.06 -52.77
CA PRO A 3 -9.93 14.91 -51.61
C PRO A 3 -10.81 14.37 -50.45
N GLN A 4 -10.49 13.18 -49.96
CA GLN A 4 -11.10 12.67 -48.71
C GLN A 4 -10.61 13.59 -47.57
N THR A 5 -11.51 14.41 -47.05
CA THR A 5 -11.30 15.15 -45.82
C THR A 5 -11.30 14.16 -44.65
N VAL A 6 -10.11 13.79 -44.22
CA VAL A 6 -9.95 13.02 -43.00
C VAL A 6 -10.30 13.93 -41.83
N SER A 7 -11.42 13.70 -41.19
CA SER A 7 -11.74 14.42 -39.94
C SER A 7 -10.70 14.10 -38.89
N PRO A 8 -10.15 15.11 -38.21
CA PRO A 8 -9.17 14.87 -37.17
C PRO A 8 -9.80 14.07 -35.99
N LEU A 9 -9.02 13.20 -35.37
CA LEU A 9 -9.40 12.54 -34.15
C LEU A 9 -9.43 13.61 -33.03
N THR A 10 -10.60 13.84 -32.48
CA THR A 10 -10.83 14.84 -31.43
C THR A 10 -11.27 14.19 -30.13
N ALA A 11 -10.99 14.83 -29.00
CA ALA A 11 -11.51 14.51 -27.69
C ALA A 11 -12.18 15.76 -27.09
N PRO A 12 -13.28 15.62 -26.38
CA PRO A 12 -13.90 16.77 -25.72
C PRO A 12 -13.01 17.28 -24.58
N VAL A 13 -13.03 18.60 -24.36
CA VAL A 13 -12.53 19.20 -23.15
C VAL A 13 -13.63 19.10 -22.10
N GLU A 14 -13.39 18.38 -21.02
CA GLU A 14 -14.41 18.12 -20.01
C GLU A 14 -13.92 18.59 -18.63
N ARG A 15 -14.90 19.01 -17.79
CA ARG A 15 -14.63 19.22 -16.37
C ARG A 15 -14.66 17.89 -15.65
N GLY A 16 -13.63 17.64 -14.87
CA GLY A 16 -13.48 16.40 -14.13
C GLY A 16 -12.50 16.51 -13.00
N SER A 17 -12.19 15.37 -12.42
CA SER A 17 -11.14 15.24 -11.41
C SER A 17 -9.96 14.47 -11.97
N VAL A 18 -8.77 14.88 -11.59
CA VAL A 18 -7.53 14.16 -11.92
C VAL A 18 -6.68 13.97 -10.67
N GLN A 19 -6.14 12.78 -10.50
CA GLN A 19 -5.30 12.42 -9.36
C GLN A 19 -3.94 11.94 -9.88
N GLN A 20 -2.87 12.39 -9.24
CA GLN A 20 -1.54 11.83 -9.42
C GLN A 20 -1.31 10.81 -8.32
N THR A 21 -0.90 9.60 -8.70
CA THR A 21 -0.66 8.50 -7.77
C THR A 21 0.75 7.95 -7.92
N VAL A 22 1.34 7.54 -6.80
CA VAL A 22 2.51 6.66 -6.74
C VAL A 22 2.02 5.26 -6.44
N THR A 23 2.41 4.29 -7.23
CA THR A 23 1.99 2.90 -7.10
C THR A 23 3.16 1.97 -6.84
N GLY A 24 2.91 0.86 -6.17
CA GLY A 24 3.88 -0.18 -5.92
C GLY A 24 3.24 -1.51 -5.60
N VAL A 25 4.06 -2.54 -5.60
CA VAL A 25 3.66 -3.92 -5.26
C VAL A 25 4.55 -4.43 -4.15
N GLY A 26 3.97 -5.14 -3.20
CA GLY A 26 4.71 -5.74 -2.10
C GLY A 26 4.06 -7.00 -1.57
N GLU A 27 4.76 -7.64 -0.65
CA GLU A 27 4.28 -8.81 0.09
C GLU A 27 3.78 -8.40 1.47
N VAL A 28 2.66 -8.99 1.89
CA VAL A 28 2.14 -8.83 3.25
C VAL A 28 3.01 -9.59 4.23
N LYS A 29 3.58 -8.87 5.19
CA LYS A 29 4.42 -9.40 6.27
C LYS A 29 3.80 -9.13 7.64
N PRO A 30 4.20 -9.86 8.68
CA PRO A 30 3.78 -9.53 10.05
C PRO A 30 4.26 -8.13 10.43
N LEU A 31 3.58 -7.50 11.38
CA LEU A 31 4.05 -6.24 11.94
C LEU A 31 5.43 -6.41 12.58
N GLU A 32 5.59 -7.49 13.32
CA GLU A 32 6.82 -7.88 13.98
C GLU A 32 6.84 -9.40 14.25
N THR A 33 8.04 -9.95 14.41
CA THR A 33 8.26 -11.31 14.91
C THR A 33 8.88 -11.21 16.30
N VAL A 34 8.25 -11.82 17.29
CA VAL A 34 8.59 -11.65 18.71
C VAL A 34 8.68 -13.00 19.40
N LYS A 35 9.63 -13.13 20.31
CA LYS A 35 9.67 -14.22 21.29
C LYS A 35 8.89 -13.80 22.52
N LEU A 36 7.63 -14.24 22.62
CA LEU A 36 6.83 -14.06 23.81
C LEU A 36 7.39 -14.94 24.93
N ARG A 37 7.64 -14.32 26.07
CA ARG A 37 8.12 -15.03 27.27
C ARG A 37 7.02 -15.08 28.32
N PRO A 38 6.97 -16.14 29.12
CA PRO A 38 6.00 -16.25 30.21
C PRO A 38 6.25 -15.15 31.25
N ALA A 39 5.24 -14.81 32.03
CA ALA A 39 5.42 -14.05 33.26
C ALA A 39 6.34 -14.82 34.24
N ASP A 40 6.87 -14.13 35.24
CA ASP A 40 7.70 -14.75 36.28
C ASP A 40 6.88 -15.74 37.12
N SER A 41 6.73 -16.93 36.59
CA SER A 41 6.00 -18.05 37.29
C SER A 41 6.71 -19.36 37.02
N TRP A 42 6.84 -20.14 38.08
CA TRP A 42 7.44 -21.48 38.05
C TRP A 42 6.33 -22.55 37.98
N HIS A 43 5.43 -22.40 36.96
CA HIS A 43 4.32 -23.36 36.83
C HIS A 43 4.67 -24.45 35.82
N TRP A 44 4.27 -25.67 36.15
CA TRP A 44 4.42 -26.80 35.26
C TRP A 44 3.51 -26.71 34.06
N LEU A 45 4.01 -27.10 32.89
CA LEU A 45 3.23 -27.14 31.67
C LEU A 45 2.18 -28.25 31.71
N GLN A 46 0.90 -27.88 31.55
CA GLN A 46 -0.18 -28.83 31.33
C GLN A 46 -0.39 -29.09 29.85
N SER A 47 -0.54 -28.03 29.03
CA SER A 47 -0.74 -28.15 27.60
C SER A 47 -0.29 -26.87 26.87
N PHE A 48 0.08 -27.06 25.63
CA PHE A 48 0.19 -26.01 24.65
C PHE A 48 -1.05 -26.05 23.75
N ASP A 49 -1.87 -24.99 23.80
CA ASP A 49 -3.23 -25.01 23.26
C ASP A 49 -3.33 -24.35 21.88
N ALA A 50 -2.38 -23.50 21.53
CA ALA A 50 -2.37 -22.77 20.26
C ALA A 50 -1.89 -23.64 19.09
N PRO A 51 -2.62 -23.70 17.96
CA PRO A 51 -2.13 -24.39 16.77
C PRO A 51 -0.98 -23.63 16.11
N LEU A 52 0.03 -24.34 15.59
CA LEU A 52 1.10 -23.76 14.80
C LEU A 52 0.60 -23.29 13.43
N ASN A 53 1.13 -22.17 12.95
CA ASN A 53 0.86 -21.59 11.62
C ASN A 53 -0.63 -21.28 11.36
N LYS A 54 -1.39 -21.05 12.42
CA LYS A 54 -2.78 -20.58 12.34
C LYS A 54 -2.95 -19.32 13.18
N ARG A 55 -3.95 -18.54 12.81
CA ARG A 55 -4.34 -17.36 13.58
C ARG A 55 -4.82 -17.77 14.97
N VAL A 56 -4.32 -17.06 15.97
CA VAL A 56 -4.79 -17.05 17.35
C VAL A 56 -5.22 -15.63 17.66
N ALA A 57 -6.45 -15.46 18.10
CA ALA A 57 -6.97 -14.13 18.42
C ALA A 57 -6.46 -13.65 19.79
N ALA A 58 -6.42 -12.34 19.97
CA ALA A 58 -6.14 -11.75 21.27
C ALA A 58 -7.04 -12.35 22.37
N GLY A 59 -6.44 -12.71 23.51
CA GLY A 59 -7.13 -13.34 24.63
C GLY A 59 -7.32 -14.86 24.55
N GLU A 60 -7.09 -15.49 23.40
CA GLU A 60 -7.10 -16.94 23.28
C GLU A 60 -5.91 -17.56 24.04
N THR A 61 -6.12 -18.75 24.56
CA THR A 61 -5.12 -19.45 25.37
C THR A 61 -3.99 -20.00 24.51
N LEU A 62 -2.75 -19.63 24.82
CA LEU A 62 -1.54 -20.20 24.25
C LEU A 62 -1.07 -21.43 25.04
N VAL A 63 -1.05 -21.31 26.36
CA VAL A 63 -0.57 -22.33 27.30
C VAL A 63 -1.52 -22.46 28.49
N THR A 64 -1.79 -23.69 28.93
CA THR A 64 -2.43 -23.97 30.18
C THR A 64 -1.40 -24.59 31.13
N TYR A 65 -1.32 -24.06 32.35
CA TYR A 65 -0.46 -24.56 33.40
C TYR A 65 -1.15 -25.61 34.28
N ALA A 66 -0.37 -26.43 34.97
CA ALA A 66 -0.89 -27.52 35.82
C ALA A 66 -1.75 -27.01 37.00
N ASN A 67 -1.56 -25.75 37.42
CA ASN A 67 -2.39 -25.13 38.45
C ASN A 67 -3.70 -24.51 37.91
N GLY A 68 -3.97 -24.66 36.59
CA GLY A 68 -5.15 -24.12 35.92
C GLY A 68 -5.02 -22.69 35.40
N GLU A 69 -3.93 -22.01 35.70
CA GLU A 69 -3.67 -20.69 35.11
C GLU A 69 -3.39 -20.80 33.61
N LYS A 70 -3.64 -19.72 32.90
CA LYS A 70 -3.50 -19.64 31.44
C LYS A 70 -2.61 -18.48 31.03
N TRP A 71 -1.81 -18.73 30.00
CA TRP A 71 -1.07 -17.70 29.28
C TRP A 71 -1.81 -17.41 27.99
N ALA A 72 -2.40 -16.23 27.89
CA ALA A 72 -3.22 -15.81 26.76
C ALA A 72 -2.41 -15.01 25.74
N ALA A 73 -2.86 -15.03 24.50
CA ALA A 73 -2.32 -14.20 23.43
C ALA A 73 -2.57 -12.71 23.72
N PRO A 74 -1.53 -11.86 23.72
CA PRO A 74 -1.69 -10.42 24.03
C PRO A 74 -2.32 -9.64 22.89
N TYR A 75 -2.26 -10.14 21.68
CA TYR A 75 -2.81 -9.57 20.43
C TYR A 75 -3.04 -10.72 19.43
N ASP A 76 -3.65 -10.42 18.30
CA ASP A 76 -3.80 -11.39 17.22
C ASP A 76 -2.42 -11.77 16.66
N LEU A 77 -2.16 -13.05 16.60
CA LEU A 77 -0.85 -13.58 16.24
C LEU A 77 -0.93 -14.91 15.50
N VAL A 78 0.20 -15.32 14.95
CA VAL A 78 0.47 -16.67 14.45
C VAL A 78 1.67 -17.22 15.23
N VAL A 79 1.54 -18.41 15.80
CA VAL A 79 2.66 -19.10 16.45
C VAL A 79 3.46 -19.83 15.38
N THR A 80 4.75 -19.55 15.28
CA THR A 80 5.67 -20.17 14.31
C THR A 80 6.52 -21.27 14.93
N SER A 81 6.93 -21.08 16.18
CA SER A 81 7.70 -22.08 16.93
C SER A 81 7.52 -21.89 18.43
N ARG A 82 7.99 -22.86 19.19
CA ARG A 82 7.98 -22.81 20.65
C ARG A 82 9.18 -23.54 21.24
N GLU A 83 9.69 -22.99 22.33
CA GLU A 83 10.68 -23.61 23.20
C GLU A 83 10.04 -23.73 24.59
N LEU A 84 9.41 -24.86 24.85
CA LEU A 84 8.68 -25.14 26.08
C LEU A 84 9.03 -26.58 26.58
N PRO A 85 8.97 -26.83 27.88
CA PRO A 85 9.19 -28.17 28.39
C PRO A 85 8.07 -29.12 27.91
N GLU A 86 8.31 -30.41 27.99
CA GLU A 86 7.24 -31.39 27.78
C GLU A 86 6.23 -31.34 28.92
N LYS A 87 5.00 -31.76 28.61
CA LYS A 87 3.91 -31.86 29.61
C LYS A 87 4.37 -32.58 30.86
N ASN A 88 4.16 -31.98 32.03
CA ASN A 88 4.48 -32.49 33.36
C ASN A 88 5.97 -32.85 33.56
N LYS A 89 6.88 -32.33 32.73
CA LYS A 89 8.33 -32.59 32.86
C LYS A 89 9.14 -31.39 33.32
N GLY A 90 8.54 -30.24 33.41
CA GLY A 90 9.25 -29.05 33.85
C GLY A 90 8.36 -27.82 34.02
N ALA A 91 8.84 -26.87 34.77
CA ALA A 91 8.23 -25.58 34.91
C ALA A 91 8.57 -24.71 33.72
N VAL A 92 7.59 -23.91 33.25
CA VAL A 92 7.81 -22.87 32.23
C VAL A 92 8.43 -21.67 32.91
N THR A 93 9.61 -21.29 32.46
CA THR A 93 10.39 -20.16 33.03
C THR A 93 10.64 -19.10 31.99
N LYS A 94 10.71 -17.86 32.44
CA LYS A 94 10.95 -16.70 31.60
C LYS A 94 12.32 -16.73 30.91
N ASP A 95 13.34 -17.27 31.57
CA ASP A 95 14.71 -17.22 31.06
C ASP A 95 14.97 -18.28 29.98
N ASP A 96 14.36 -19.46 30.12
CA ASP A 96 14.65 -20.62 29.27
C ASP A 96 13.59 -20.85 28.18
N HIS A 97 12.38 -20.32 28.37
CA HIS A 97 11.24 -20.69 27.52
C HIS A 97 10.63 -19.48 26.80
N TYR A 98 10.12 -19.73 25.60
CA TYR A 98 9.42 -18.73 24.79
C TYR A 98 8.49 -19.39 23.77
N ILE A 99 7.58 -18.57 23.23
CA ILE A 99 6.78 -18.88 22.05
C ILE A 99 7.14 -17.84 21.00
N GLU A 100 7.64 -18.26 19.84
CA GLU A 100 7.89 -17.34 18.75
C GLU A 100 6.62 -17.09 17.98
N VAL A 101 6.24 -15.83 17.86
CA VAL A 101 5.00 -15.40 17.24
C VAL A 101 5.23 -14.30 16.22
N GLN A 102 4.37 -14.27 15.23
CA GLN A 102 4.22 -13.16 14.28
C GLN A 102 2.96 -12.40 14.64
N ARG A 103 3.10 -11.11 14.92
CA ARG A 103 1.98 -10.22 15.24
C ARG A 103 1.25 -9.83 13.98
N ILE A 104 -0.08 -10.00 13.95
CA ILE A 104 -0.91 -9.85 12.76
C ILE A 104 -2.17 -8.99 12.92
N ASP A 105 -2.41 -8.37 14.06
CA ASP A 105 -3.49 -7.39 14.25
C ASP A 105 -3.33 -6.15 13.34
N THR A 106 -2.10 -5.86 12.99
CA THR A 106 -1.68 -4.94 11.93
C THR A 106 -0.64 -5.68 11.11
N VAL A 107 -0.71 -5.55 9.80
CA VAL A 107 0.29 -6.12 8.89
C VAL A 107 1.14 -5.02 8.26
N SER A 108 2.28 -5.40 7.73
CA SER A 108 3.23 -4.52 7.08
C SER A 108 3.39 -4.91 5.62
N VAL A 109 3.41 -3.92 4.73
CA VAL A 109 3.73 -4.12 3.31
C VAL A 109 4.83 -3.14 2.94
N THR A 110 5.89 -3.63 2.32
CA THR A 110 6.97 -2.79 1.79
C THR A 110 6.87 -2.67 0.29
N MET A 111 7.08 -1.47 -0.23
CA MET A 111 7.21 -1.22 -1.67
C MET A 111 8.48 -0.44 -1.96
N GLU A 112 8.98 -0.57 -3.17
CA GLU A 112 10.11 0.23 -3.64
C GLU A 112 9.62 1.39 -4.49
N VAL A 113 10.14 2.58 -4.24
CA VAL A 113 9.84 3.80 -4.99
C VAL A 113 11.11 4.38 -5.61
N SER A 114 10.96 5.06 -6.73
CA SER A 114 12.06 5.79 -7.36
C SER A 114 12.43 7.06 -6.58
N GLU A 115 13.63 7.55 -6.76
CA GLU A 115 14.07 8.83 -6.20
C GLU A 115 13.15 9.99 -6.60
N LYS A 116 12.61 9.97 -7.82
CA LYS A 116 11.65 10.95 -8.31
C LYS A 116 10.35 10.95 -7.50
N ASP A 117 9.83 9.76 -7.21
CA ASP A 117 8.57 9.62 -6.49
C ASP A 117 8.74 9.83 -4.98
N LEU A 118 9.94 9.56 -4.45
CA LEU A 118 10.28 9.73 -3.04
C LEU A 118 9.97 11.15 -2.53
N GLY A 119 10.28 12.18 -3.35
CA GLY A 119 10.01 13.58 -3.01
C GLY A 119 8.52 13.93 -2.87
N LEU A 120 7.62 13.07 -3.33
CA LEU A 120 6.17 13.24 -3.26
C LEU A 120 5.54 12.53 -2.05
N LEU A 121 6.34 11.75 -1.31
CA LEU A 121 5.88 10.90 -0.21
C LEU A 121 6.29 11.46 1.14
N SER A 122 5.46 11.19 2.15
CA SER A 122 5.73 11.51 3.55
C SER A 122 5.15 10.44 4.47
N GLU A 123 5.78 10.22 5.60
CA GLU A 123 5.21 9.38 6.66
C GLU A 123 3.86 9.96 7.12
N GLY A 124 2.92 9.09 7.42
CA GLY A 124 1.55 9.45 7.77
C GLY A 124 0.57 9.57 6.60
N GLN A 125 1.04 9.55 5.34
CA GLN A 125 0.13 9.55 4.18
C GLN A 125 -0.71 8.28 4.11
N SER A 126 -1.97 8.45 3.69
CA SER A 126 -2.91 7.35 3.44
C SER A 126 -2.53 6.58 2.17
N VAL A 127 -2.66 5.27 2.24
CA VAL A 127 -2.37 4.35 1.15
C VAL A 127 -3.58 3.46 0.92
N LYS A 128 -4.02 3.32 -0.32
CA LYS A 128 -5.02 2.32 -0.72
C LYS A 128 -4.30 1.03 -1.07
N VAL A 129 -4.73 -0.07 -0.45
CA VAL A 129 -4.09 -1.38 -0.57
C VAL A 129 -5.11 -2.38 -1.09
N LYS A 130 -4.83 -2.99 -2.24
CA LYS A 130 -5.62 -4.08 -2.83
C LYS A 130 -4.84 -5.37 -2.77
N LEU A 131 -5.45 -6.42 -2.21
CA LEU A 131 -4.82 -7.73 -2.14
C LEU A 131 -5.16 -8.54 -3.40
N GLY A 132 -4.20 -9.29 -3.92
CA GLY A 132 -4.35 -10.04 -5.17
C GLY A 132 -5.45 -11.10 -5.16
N SER A 133 -5.91 -11.53 -3.99
CA SER A 133 -6.92 -12.58 -3.83
C SER A 133 -8.33 -12.08 -3.45
N ASP A 134 -8.52 -10.79 -3.23
CA ASP A 134 -9.74 -10.24 -2.60
C ASP A 134 -10.59 -9.41 -3.58
N ASN A 135 -10.85 -9.92 -4.78
CA ASN A 135 -11.82 -9.42 -5.76
C ASN A 135 -12.04 -7.90 -5.78
N GLY A 136 -10.97 -7.12 -5.56
CA GLY A 136 -11.02 -5.67 -5.56
C GLY A 136 -11.35 -5.02 -4.22
N ARG A 137 -11.43 -5.78 -3.10
CA ARG A 137 -11.53 -5.19 -1.77
C ARG A 137 -10.31 -4.33 -1.49
N GLU A 138 -10.58 -3.15 -1.01
CA GLU A 138 -9.59 -2.13 -0.70
C GLU A 138 -9.47 -1.99 0.81
N TYR A 139 -8.23 -1.91 1.28
CA TYR A 139 -7.89 -1.67 2.68
C TYR A 139 -7.21 -0.31 2.79
N ASP A 140 -7.41 0.35 3.91
CA ASP A 140 -6.74 1.59 4.23
C ASP A 140 -5.44 1.31 4.99
N GLY A 141 -4.33 1.79 4.44
CA GLY A 141 -3.03 1.73 5.07
C GLY A 141 -2.45 3.13 5.30
N THR A 142 -1.31 3.17 5.96
CA THR A 142 -0.58 4.41 6.25
C THR A 142 0.91 4.19 6.07
N ILE A 143 1.60 5.11 5.42
CA ILE A 143 3.06 5.10 5.36
C ILE A 143 3.60 5.26 6.78
N SER A 144 4.31 4.25 7.26
CA SER A 144 4.89 4.24 8.62
C SER A 144 6.38 4.53 8.64
N ASN A 145 7.07 4.29 7.53
CA ASN A 145 8.50 4.54 7.41
C ASN A 145 8.92 4.71 5.96
N ILE A 146 9.82 5.63 5.72
CA ILE A 146 10.54 5.81 4.45
C ILE A 146 12.01 5.64 4.76
N ASN A 147 12.67 4.65 4.14
CA ASN A 147 14.09 4.40 4.41
C ASN A 147 14.94 5.57 3.91
N GLU A 148 15.85 6.03 4.75
CA GLU A 148 16.84 7.07 4.42
C GLU A 148 17.93 6.58 3.45
N VAL A 149 18.14 5.27 3.39
CA VAL A 149 19.17 4.65 2.56
C VAL A 149 18.51 3.91 1.40
N GLY A 150 18.80 4.40 0.20
CA GLY A 150 18.36 3.77 -1.04
C GLY A 150 19.35 2.73 -1.57
N THR A 151 18.91 1.93 -2.51
CA THR A 151 19.73 0.99 -3.28
C THR A 151 19.90 1.51 -4.70
N TYR A 152 21.15 1.76 -5.10
CA TYR A 152 21.48 2.18 -6.46
C TYR A 152 21.48 0.99 -7.42
N GLY A 153 20.83 1.14 -8.55
CA GLY A 153 20.72 0.09 -9.59
C GLY A 153 20.76 0.66 -11.00
N ALA A 154 20.63 -0.21 -12.00
CA ALA A 154 20.70 0.17 -13.42
C ALA A 154 19.64 1.18 -13.85
N THR A 155 18.50 1.25 -13.16
CA THR A 155 17.38 2.16 -13.42
C THR A 155 17.32 3.34 -12.46
N GLY A 156 18.38 3.61 -11.71
CA GLY A 156 18.46 4.65 -10.68
C GLY A 156 18.29 4.11 -9.26
N SER A 157 18.25 5.02 -8.31
CA SER A 157 18.08 4.68 -6.88
C SER A 157 16.64 4.30 -6.56
N LYS A 158 16.50 3.27 -5.72
CA LYS A 158 15.22 2.81 -5.16
C LYS A 158 15.25 2.95 -3.65
N PHE A 159 14.13 3.33 -3.08
CA PHE A 159 13.94 3.49 -1.63
C PHE A 159 12.78 2.63 -1.15
N THR A 160 12.94 2.01 0.00
CA THR A 160 11.90 1.19 0.60
C THR A 160 10.95 2.05 1.41
N VAL A 161 9.67 1.94 1.11
CA VAL A 161 8.56 2.55 1.85
C VAL A 161 7.78 1.45 2.54
N THR A 162 7.54 1.60 3.83
CA THR A 162 6.79 0.64 4.65
C THR A 162 5.40 1.20 4.94
N VAL A 163 4.38 0.41 4.65
CA VAL A 163 2.98 0.72 4.88
C VAL A 163 2.42 -0.22 5.92
N LYS A 164 1.77 0.31 6.96
CA LYS A 164 1.01 -0.46 7.95
C LYS A 164 -0.46 -0.50 7.57
N VAL A 165 -1.06 -1.69 7.68
CA VAL A 165 -2.46 -1.93 7.35
C VAL A 165 -3.12 -2.66 8.52
N PRO A 166 -4.16 -2.06 9.16
CA PRO A 166 -4.95 -2.76 10.16
C PRO A 166 -5.57 -4.04 9.58
N ASN A 167 -5.51 -5.14 10.31
CA ASN A 167 -5.99 -6.43 9.85
C ASN A 167 -7.22 -6.87 10.65
N ASP A 168 -8.35 -6.94 9.99
CA ASP A 168 -9.62 -7.44 10.56
C ASP A 168 -9.70 -8.99 10.63
N GLY A 169 -8.62 -9.65 10.30
CA GLY A 169 -8.50 -11.12 10.25
C GLY A 169 -8.63 -11.70 8.84
N SER A 170 -8.98 -10.91 7.85
CA SER A 170 -9.08 -11.36 6.45
C SER A 170 -7.73 -11.38 5.74
N ILE A 171 -6.77 -10.55 6.16
CA ILE A 171 -5.46 -10.44 5.55
C ILE A 171 -4.54 -11.54 6.07
N LYS A 172 -3.98 -12.32 5.16
CA LYS A 172 -3.02 -13.39 5.49
C LYS A 172 -1.60 -12.98 5.08
N LEU A 173 -0.63 -13.44 5.88
CA LEU A 173 0.78 -13.26 5.57
C LEU A 173 1.14 -13.96 4.26
N GLY A 174 2.05 -13.36 3.49
CA GLY A 174 2.47 -13.86 2.18
C GLY A 174 1.56 -13.48 1.01
N MET A 175 0.42 -12.81 1.24
CA MET A 175 -0.38 -12.28 0.15
C MET A 175 0.39 -11.19 -0.59
N SER A 176 0.17 -11.08 -1.91
CA SER A 176 0.62 -9.94 -2.69
C SER A 176 -0.34 -8.76 -2.54
N ALA A 177 0.21 -7.57 -2.44
CA ALA A 177 -0.54 -6.32 -2.29
C ALA A 177 -0.14 -5.31 -3.36
N ASN A 178 -1.15 -4.65 -3.94
CA ASN A 178 -0.97 -3.49 -4.79
C ASN A 178 -1.29 -2.24 -3.98
N LEU A 179 -0.35 -1.31 -3.95
CA LEU A 179 -0.44 -0.07 -3.17
C LEU A 179 -0.61 1.11 -4.10
N SER A 180 -1.45 2.07 -3.71
CA SER A 180 -1.67 3.31 -4.43
C SER A 180 -1.72 4.47 -3.44
N ILE A 181 -0.88 5.48 -3.66
CA ILE A 181 -0.76 6.66 -2.82
C ILE A 181 -1.12 7.86 -3.68
N THR A 182 -2.21 8.55 -3.34
CA THR A 182 -2.57 9.81 -4.01
C THR A 182 -1.69 10.91 -3.47
N VAL A 183 -0.87 11.50 -4.35
CA VAL A 183 0.11 12.55 -4.01
C VAL A 183 -0.36 13.94 -4.41
N ALA A 184 -1.27 14.05 -5.39
CA ALA A 184 -1.91 15.29 -5.78
C ALA A 184 -3.29 15.00 -6.36
N GLU A 185 -4.22 15.93 -6.17
CA GLU A 185 -5.59 15.84 -6.68
C GLU A 185 -6.09 17.23 -7.06
N ALA A 186 -6.79 17.31 -8.20
CA ALA A 186 -7.54 18.47 -8.61
C ALA A 186 -8.96 18.05 -9.00
N SER A 187 -9.95 18.78 -8.53
CA SER A 187 -11.36 18.53 -8.80
C SER A 187 -11.99 19.72 -9.51
N ASP A 188 -12.99 19.46 -10.36
CA ASP A 188 -13.69 20.46 -11.15
C ASP A 188 -12.76 21.31 -12.05
N VAL A 189 -11.75 20.66 -12.61
CA VAL A 189 -10.78 21.27 -13.53
C VAL A 189 -11.05 20.82 -14.96
N LEU A 190 -10.63 21.62 -15.94
CA LEU A 190 -10.67 21.19 -17.33
C LEU A 190 -9.58 20.14 -17.59
N THR A 191 -9.95 19.04 -18.22
CA THR A 191 -9.04 17.94 -18.53
C THR A 191 -9.06 17.60 -20.00
N VAL A 192 -7.89 17.23 -20.51
CA VAL A 192 -7.72 16.69 -21.87
C VAL A 192 -6.80 15.48 -21.82
N PRO A 193 -6.85 14.59 -22.84
CA PRO A 193 -5.84 13.54 -22.97
C PRO A 193 -4.43 14.14 -23.03
N VAL A 194 -3.46 13.53 -22.38
CA VAL A 194 -2.05 13.96 -22.39
C VAL A 194 -1.54 14.09 -23.83
N SER A 195 -1.98 13.22 -24.73
CA SER A 195 -1.62 13.22 -26.15
C SER A 195 -2.14 14.44 -26.94
N ALA A 196 -3.10 15.19 -26.40
CA ALA A 196 -3.63 16.39 -27.02
C ALA A 196 -2.79 17.63 -26.73
N VAL A 197 -1.89 17.58 -25.74
CA VAL A 197 -1.00 18.68 -25.38
C VAL A 197 0.27 18.63 -26.23
N ILE A 198 0.57 19.71 -26.94
CA ILE A 198 1.73 19.86 -27.81
C ILE A 198 2.68 20.90 -27.21
N GLY A 199 3.99 20.68 -27.36
CA GLY A 199 5.01 21.60 -26.84
C GLY A 199 5.63 21.13 -25.52
N ALA A 200 6.49 21.97 -24.95
CA ALA A 200 7.23 21.69 -23.74
C ALA A 200 7.44 22.95 -22.89
N GLY A 201 7.68 22.76 -21.58
CA GLY A 201 7.90 23.89 -20.67
C GLY A 201 6.67 24.80 -20.61
N ASP A 202 6.89 26.10 -20.83
CA ASP A 202 5.85 27.13 -20.81
C ASP A 202 5.19 27.33 -22.19
N ASP A 203 5.74 26.73 -23.24
CA ASP A 203 5.24 26.82 -24.62
C ASP A 203 4.36 25.61 -24.97
N LYS A 204 3.29 25.42 -24.22
CA LYS A 204 2.32 24.33 -24.43
C LYS A 204 1.04 24.91 -25.07
N PHE A 205 0.45 24.11 -25.96
CA PHE A 205 -0.82 24.44 -26.59
C PHE A 205 -1.61 23.18 -26.93
N VAL A 206 -2.91 23.33 -27.16
CA VAL A 206 -3.79 22.29 -27.73
C VAL A 206 -4.33 22.82 -29.08
N GLN A 207 -4.60 21.90 -30.00
CA GLN A 207 -5.32 22.22 -31.22
C GLN A 207 -6.82 22.15 -30.97
N VAL A 208 -7.49 23.27 -30.88
CA VAL A 208 -8.95 23.33 -30.75
C VAL A 208 -9.58 23.22 -32.15
N TYR A 209 -10.50 22.27 -32.28
CA TYR A 209 -11.24 22.03 -33.50
C TYR A 209 -12.70 22.46 -33.31
N ASP A 210 -13.14 23.42 -34.12
CA ASP A 210 -14.54 23.84 -34.13
C ASP A 210 -15.35 22.93 -35.04
N LEU A 211 -16.25 22.16 -34.42
CA LEU A 211 -17.08 21.17 -35.12
C LEU A 211 -18.07 21.82 -36.11
N ALA A 212 -18.46 23.08 -35.90
CA ALA A 212 -19.43 23.77 -36.74
C ALA A 212 -18.78 24.39 -38.00
N SER A 213 -17.61 25.03 -37.83
CA SER A 213 -16.90 25.69 -38.92
C SER A 213 -15.85 24.79 -39.59
N GLY A 214 -15.36 23.77 -38.91
CA GLY A 214 -14.22 22.95 -39.33
C GLY A 214 -12.87 23.62 -39.14
N GLU A 215 -12.85 24.79 -38.52
CA GLU A 215 -11.61 25.54 -38.26
C GLU A 215 -10.80 24.91 -37.13
N GLN A 216 -9.48 25.01 -37.25
CA GLN A 216 -8.51 24.63 -36.24
C GLN A 216 -7.74 25.83 -35.78
N ARG A 217 -7.52 25.95 -34.47
CA ARG A 217 -6.67 26.95 -33.88
C ARG A 217 -5.79 26.37 -32.78
N ALA A 218 -4.58 26.92 -32.68
CA ALA A 218 -3.71 26.61 -31.53
C ALA A 218 -4.15 27.48 -30.34
N GLU A 219 -4.48 26.85 -29.24
CA GLU A 219 -4.83 27.50 -27.97
C GLU A 219 -3.72 27.30 -26.97
N PRO A 220 -3.02 28.36 -26.53
CA PRO A 220 -2.03 28.24 -25.46
C PRO A 220 -2.65 27.74 -24.17
N VAL A 221 -2.01 26.79 -23.50
CA VAL A 221 -2.49 26.20 -22.24
C VAL A 221 -1.38 26.10 -21.22
N THR A 222 -1.78 26.20 -19.95
CA THR A 222 -0.98 25.80 -18.83
C THR A 222 -1.46 24.41 -18.37
N THR A 223 -0.55 23.50 -18.06
CA THR A 223 -0.87 22.16 -17.57
C THR A 223 -0.66 22.08 -16.06
N GLY A 224 -1.57 21.38 -15.38
CA GLY A 224 -1.48 21.06 -13.96
C GLY A 224 -1.23 19.58 -13.72
N ILE A 225 -2.02 18.97 -12.84
CA ILE A 225 -1.91 17.58 -12.42
C ILE A 225 -2.21 16.63 -13.58
N SER A 226 -1.45 15.54 -13.67
CA SER A 226 -1.65 14.50 -14.68
C SER A 226 -1.62 13.12 -14.01
N ASN A 227 -2.48 12.21 -14.50
CA ASN A 227 -2.46 10.79 -14.14
C ASN A 227 -1.77 9.91 -15.21
N GLY A 228 -1.10 10.54 -16.19
CA GLY A 228 -0.46 9.85 -17.33
C GLY A 228 -1.38 9.61 -18.53
N THR A 229 -2.70 9.67 -18.38
CA THR A 229 -3.70 9.54 -19.44
C THR A 229 -4.39 10.86 -19.70
N MET A 230 -4.85 11.53 -18.66
CA MET A 230 -5.48 12.84 -18.66
C MET A 230 -4.60 13.85 -17.93
N VAL A 231 -4.69 15.10 -18.33
CA VAL A 231 -3.97 16.21 -17.72
C VAL A 231 -4.91 17.41 -17.52
N GLU A 232 -4.79 18.04 -16.37
CA GLU A 232 -5.42 19.33 -16.10
C GLU A 232 -4.86 20.39 -17.03
N VAL A 233 -5.73 21.19 -17.62
CA VAL A 233 -5.37 22.32 -18.48
C VAL A 233 -6.15 23.56 -18.11
N SER A 234 -5.54 24.70 -18.33
CA SER A 234 -6.20 26.03 -18.30
C SER A 234 -5.79 26.86 -19.48
N GLY A 235 -6.75 27.54 -20.08
CA GLY A 235 -6.57 28.40 -21.22
C GLY A 235 -7.82 29.24 -21.46
N GLU A 236 -7.69 30.45 -21.98
CA GLU A 236 -8.81 31.39 -22.16
C GLU A 236 -9.82 30.91 -23.22
N GLY A 237 -9.39 30.07 -24.15
CA GLY A 237 -10.20 29.60 -25.27
C GLY A 237 -10.67 28.16 -25.17
N LEU A 238 -10.62 27.56 -23.97
CA LEU A 238 -11.09 26.17 -23.70
C LEU A 238 -12.52 26.13 -23.19
#